data_0fe21e172ea4427896246f561495f203
#
_entry.id   0fe21e172ea4427896246f561495f203
#
_cell.length_a   1.000
_cell.length_b   1.000
_cell.length_c   1.000
_cell.angle_alpha   90.00
_cell.angle_beta   90.00
_cell.angle_gamma   90.00
#
_symmetry.space_group_name_H-M   'P 1'
#
loop_
_entity.id
_entity.type
_entity.pdbx_description
1 polymer ?
#
loop_
_entity_poly.entity_id
_entity_poly.type
_entity_poly.pdbx_seq_one_letter_code
_entity_poly.pdbx_strand_id
1 'polypeptide(L)'
;SLGFDFSKGRLDTSIHPFSGGTPDDVRITTRYDEDDWTGSLMGVIHETGHALYEQGLPIQWRGQPVGAARGMVLHESQSLLMEMQACRSSEFYSFLAPLIATEFSVEGNQWTPEALSRNSRRIVPNFIRVDADELTYPLHVILRYKLERALLGGDLVVSDLPYAWNDAFESSFGIRPPDDLRGCLQDIHWYDGA
;
A
#
# COMPACT_ATOMS: atom_id res chain seq x y z
N SER A 1 9.66 -6.62 15.51
CA SER A 1 8.27 -6.15 15.72
C SER A 1 8.21 -4.65 15.43
N LEU A 2 7.25 -4.22 14.62
CA LEU A 2 7.02 -2.81 14.30
C LEU A 2 6.20 -2.07 15.38
N GLY A 3 5.83 -2.77 16.47
CA GLY A 3 5.09 -2.18 17.58
C GLY A 3 3.59 -2.49 17.61
N PHE A 4 3.07 -3.29 16.67
CA PHE A 4 1.68 -3.72 16.69
C PHE A 4 1.36 -4.50 17.98
N ASP A 5 0.32 -4.08 18.69
CA ASP A 5 -0.13 -4.71 19.93
C ASP A 5 -1.12 -5.84 19.64
N PHE A 6 -0.65 -7.08 19.65
CA PHE A 6 -1.48 -8.27 19.43
C PHE A 6 -2.49 -8.54 20.55
N SER A 7 -2.42 -7.86 21.70
CA SER A 7 -3.48 -7.93 22.70
C SER A 7 -4.72 -7.10 22.30
N LYS A 8 -4.55 -6.20 21.34
CA LYS A 8 -5.57 -5.30 20.78
C LYS A 8 -5.77 -5.51 19.28
N GLY A 9 -5.50 -6.70 18.78
CA GLY A 9 -5.68 -6.99 17.37
C GLY A 9 -5.09 -8.33 16.95
N ARG A 10 -5.25 -8.65 15.67
CA ARG A 10 -4.75 -9.90 15.09
C ARG A 10 -4.39 -9.75 13.63
N LEU A 11 -3.56 -10.66 13.15
CA LEU A 11 -3.21 -10.83 11.75
C LEU A 11 -3.87 -12.12 11.23
N ASP A 12 -4.57 -12.00 10.13
CA ASP A 12 -5.22 -13.10 9.42
C ASP A 12 -4.85 -13.10 7.93
N THR A 13 -5.43 -14.01 7.16
CA THR A 13 -5.28 -14.07 5.70
C THR A 13 -6.55 -13.63 5.00
N SER A 14 -6.41 -12.96 3.85
CA SER A 14 -7.51 -12.60 2.97
C SER A 14 -7.05 -12.53 1.51
N ILE A 15 -7.99 -12.51 0.58
CA ILE A 15 -7.69 -12.37 -0.85
C ILE A 15 -7.07 -10.99 -1.14
N HIS A 16 -7.57 -9.95 -0.47
CA HIS A 16 -7.03 -8.59 -0.55
C HIS A 16 -6.62 -8.15 0.85
N PRO A 17 -5.35 -7.76 1.08
CA PRO A 17 -4.93 -7.19 2.36
C PRO A 17 -5.78 -5.99 2.76
N PHE A 18 -6.10 -5.89 4.03
CA PHE A 18 -6.80 -4.72 4.59
C PHE A 18 -6.52 -4.56 6.09
N SER A 19 -6.76 -3.37 6.59
CA SER A 19 -6.82 -3.05 8.01
C SER A 19 -8.19 -2.51 8.37
N GLY A 20 -8.71 -2.91 9.53
CA GLY A 20 -10.03 -2.47 10.00
C GLY A 20 -10.25 -2.80 11.46
N GLY A 21 -11.44 -2.45 11.96
CA GLY A 21 -11.82 -2.67 13.33
C GLY A 21 -11.91 -1.40 14.17
N THR A 22 -11.53 -1.50 15.43
CA THR A 22 -11.54 -0.38 16.38
C THR A 22 -10.16 -0.26 17.04
N PRO A 23 -9.82 0.86 17.66
CA PRO A 23 -8.52 1.04 18.32
C PRO A 23 -8.14 -0.02 19.37
N ASP A 24 -9.13 -0.73 19.90
CA ASP A 24 -8.95 -1.79 20.90
C ASP A 24 -9.12 -3.22 20.32
N ASP A 25 -9.48 -3.35 19.04
CA ASP A 25 -9.53 -4.61 18.27
C ASP A 25 -9.24 -4.31 16.79
N VAL A 26 -7.99 -4.03 16.48
CA VAL A 26 -7.54 -3.77 15.09
C VAL A 26 -7.21 -5.08 14.41
N ARG A 27 -7.81 -5.32 13.26
CA ARG A 27 -7.58 -6.53 12.46
C ARG A 27 -6.92 -6.18 11.16
N ILE A 28 -5.75 -6.79 10.95
CA ILE A 28 -5.00 -6.68 9.70
C ILE A 28 -4.98 -8.02 8.98
N THR A 29 -4.95 -7.98 7.67
CA THR A 29 -4.86 -9.20 6.86
C THR A 29 -3.74 -9.09 5.84
N THR A 30 -3.26 -10.24 5.39
CA THR A 30 -2.31 -10.33 4.29
C THR A 30 -2.67 -11.46 3.35
N ARG A 31 -2.05 -11.47 2.18
CA ARG A 31 -2.07 -12.56 1.22
C ARG A 31 -0.69 -13.19 1.16
N TYR A 32 -0.62 -14.51 1.21
CA TYR A 32 0.63 -15.25 1.02
C TYR A 32 0.72 -15.75 -0.40
N ASP A 33 1.93 -15.63 -0.95
CA ASP A 33 2.33 -16.22 -2.21
C ASP A 33 3.66 -16.95 -1.98
N GLU A 34 3.74 -18.22 -2.34
CA GLU A 34 4.95 -19.04 -2.14
C GLU A 34 6.12 -18.56 -3.00
N ASP A 35 5.81 -17.90 -4.12
CA ASP A 35 6.80 -17.35 -5.05
C ASP A 35 7.15 -15.88 -4.79
N ASP A 36 6.35 -15.15 -3.96
CA ASP A 36 6.56 -13.74 -3.64
C ASP A 36 6.40 -13.43 -2.14
N TRP A 37 7.44 -13.72 -1.38
CA TRP A 37 7.50 -13.35 0.03
C TRP A 37 7.54 -11.83 0.24
N THR A 38 8.07 -11.07 -0.73
CA THR A 38 8.26 -9.61 -0.62
C THR A 38 6.91 -8.91 -0.62
N GLY A 39 6.03 -9.24 -1.56
CA GLY A 39 4.67 -8.69 -1.61
C GLY A 39 3.88 -8.97 -0.34
N SER A 40 3.97 -10.19 0.19
CA SER A 40 3.33 -10.57 1.45
C SER A 40 3.87 -9.77 2.64
N LEU A 41 5.18 -9.60 2.75
CA LEU A 41 5.82 -8.83 3.82
C LEU A 41 5.47 -7.35 3.73
N MET A 42 5.57 -6.74 2.54
CA MET A 42 5.25 -5.32 2.36
C MET A 42 3.77 -5.04 2.62
N GLY A 43 2.87 -5.92 2.23
CA GLY A 43 1.45 -5.84 2.58
C GLY A 43 1.22 -5.85 4.08
N VAL A 44 1.85 -6.75 4.85
CA VAL A 44 1.76 -6.74 6.33
C VAL A 44 2.31 -5.44 6.92
N ILE A 45 3.41 -4.93 6.37
CA ILE A 45 4.00 -3.66 6.84
C ILE A 45 3.06 -2.49 6.57
N HIS A 46 2.46 -2.44 5.39
CA HIS A 46 1.47 -1.44 5.01
C HIS A 46 0.28 -1.44 5.98
N GLU A 47 -0.37 -2.60 6.14
CA GLU A 47 -1.51 -2.75 7.04
C GLU A 47 -1.13 -2.49 8.51
N THR A 48 0.12 -2.79 8.90
CA THR A 48 0.63 -2.44 10.23
C THR A 48 0.71 -0.91 10.41
N GLY A 49 1.04 -0.15 9.39
CA GLY A 49 1.03 1.32 9.44
C GLY A 49 -0.36 1.87 9.76
N HIS A 50 -1.39 1.38 9.07
CA HIS A 50 -2.79 1.67 9.38
C HIS A 50 -3.16 1.28 10.81
N ALA A 51 -2.76 0.08 11.23
CA ALA A 51 -3.08 -0.46 12.53
C ALA A 51 -2.43 0.31 13.69
N LEU A 52 -1.18 0.74 13.54
CA LEU A 52 -0.48 1.55 14.54
C LEU A 52 -1.13 2.93 14.71
N TYR A 53 -1.60 3.52 13.60
CA TYR A 53 -2.36 4.77 13.66
C TYR A 53 -3.66 4.58 14.46
N GLU A 54 -4.41 3.53 14.18
CA GLU A 54 -5.67 3.23 14.86
C GLU A 54 -5.45 2.90 16.34
N GLN A 55 -4.49 2.02 16.68
CA GLN A 55 -4.14 1.69 18.08
C GLN A 55 -3.59 2.89 18.85
N GLY A 56 -2.98 3.86 18.16
CA GLY A 56 -2.43 5.08 18.71
C GLY A 56 -3.44 6.21 18.95
N LEU A 57 -4.70 6.04 18.54
CA LEU A 57 -5.73 7.06 18.75
C LEU A 57 -5.99 7.32 20.25
N PRO A 58 -6.26 8.58 20.65
CA PRO A 58 -6.27 8.97 22.05
C PRO A 58 -7.40 8.32 22.85
N ILE A 59 -7.05 7.51 23.83
CA ILE A 59 -7.97 6.71 24.62
C ILE A 59 -9.01 7.56 25.37
N GLN A 60 -8.65 8.76 25.82
CA GLN A 60 -9.53 9.67 26.54
C GLN A 60 -10.69 10.20 25.68
N TRP A 61 -10.61 10.07 24.35
CA TRP A 61 -11.63 10.53 23.41
C TRP A 61 -12.32 9.39 22.67
N ARG A 62 -12.25 8.16 23.21
CA ARG A 62 -12.90 6.99 22.62
C ARG A 62 -14.41 7.23 22.41
N GLY A 63 -14.89 6.84 21.24
CA GLY A 63 -16.30 7.02 20.87
C GLY A 63 -16.73 8.44 20.56
N GLN A 64 -15.78 9.40 20.53
CA GLN A 64 -16.06 10.79 20.14
C GLN A 64 -15.40 11.12 18.78
N PRO A 65 -16.00 11.99 17.95
CA PRO A 65 -15.44 12.36 16.64
C PRO A 65 -14.01 12.93 16.72
N VAL A 66 -13.68 13.62 17.82
CA VAL A 66 -12.34 14.18 18.05
C VAL A 66 -11.29 13.10 18.28
N GLY A 67 -11.66 11.92 18.73
CA GLY A 67 -10.79 10.77 18.95
C GLY A 67 -10.77 9.78 17.79
N ALA A 68 -11.53 10.02 16.72
CA ALA A 68 -11.54 9.18 15.54
C ALA A 68 -10.39 9.50 14.57
N ALA A 69 -10.08 8.56 13.68
CA ALA A 69 -9.13 8.75 12.59
C ALA A 69 -9.54 9.95 11.69
N ARG A 70 -8.55 10.65 11.14
CA ARG A 70 -8.73 11.93 10.43
C ARG A 70 -8.87 11.77 8.92
N GLY A 71 -9.53 10.69 8.49
CA GLY A 71 -9.79 10.39 7.09
C GLY A 71 -8.65 9.60 6.42
N MET A 72 -8.94 9.13 5.21
CA MET A 72 -8.07 8.20 4.49
C MET A 72 -6.73 8.80 4.08
N VAL A 73 -6.66 10.09 3.77
CA VAL A 73 -5.39 10.76 3.41
C VAL A 73 -4.35 10.63 4.53
N LEU A 74 -4.76 10.87 5.79
CA LEU A 74 -3.85 10.73 6.93
C LEU A 74 -3.61 9.25 7.27
N HIS A 75 -4.63 8.42 7.17
CA HIS A 75 -4.54 6.99 7.43
C HIS A 75 -3.56 6.31 6.47
N GLU A 76 -3.69 6.57 5.17
CA GLU A 76 -2.80 6.06 4.13
C GLU A 76 -1.37 6.64 4.26
N SER A 77 -1.23 7.87 4.73
CA SER A 77 0.11 8.42 4.97
C SER A 77 0.90 7.64 6.04
N GLN A 78 0.22 6.99 6.99
CA GLN A 78 0.86 6.18 8.02
C GLN A 78 1.27 4.80 7.48
N SER A 79 0.46 4.19 6.63
CA SER A 79 0.81 2.95 5.93
C SER A 79 2.00 3.14 4.99
N LEU A 80 1.98 4.20 4.18
CA LEU A 80 3.06 4.54 3.26
C LEU A 80 4.34 4.97 3.97
N LEU A 81 4.24 5.64 5.13
CA LEU A 81 5.40 5.94 5.97
C LEU A 81 6.13 4.67 6.39
N MET A 82 5.39 3.64 6.79
CA MET A 82 5.97 2.36 7.19
C MET A 82 6.50 1.58 5.99
N GLU A 83 5.67 1.39 4.96
CA GLU A 83 6.01 0.58 3.80
C GLU A 83 7.08 1.23 2.91
N MET A 84 6.80 2.46 2.43
CA MET A 84 7.60 3.08 1.37
C MET A 84 8.83 3.82 1.90
N GLN A 85 8.80 4.32 3.13
CA GLN A 85 9.91 5.10 3.67
C GLN A 85 10.73 4.30 4.68
N ALA A 86 10.15 3.88 5.81
CA ALA A 86 10.90 3.21 6.85
C ALA A 86 11.41 1.84 6.40
N CYS A 87 10.55 0.99 5.84
CA CYS A 87 10.87 -0.40 5.50
C CYS A 87 11.45 -0.59 4.09
N ARG A 88 11.76 0.48 3.36
CA ARG A 88 12.63 0.46 2.17
C ARG A 88 13.99 1.10 2.41
N SER A 89 14.29 1.50 3.65
CA SER A 89 15.60 2.06 4.01
C SER A 89 16.71 1.00 4.02
N SER A 90 17.95 1.42 3.85
CA SER A 90 19.13 0.55 3.96
C SER A 90 19.26 -0.07 5.34
N GLU A 91 18.89 0.68 6.37
CA GLU A 91 18.89 0.27 7.77
C GLU A 91 17.91 -0.87 8.00
N PHE A 92 16.72 -0.79 7.42
CA PHE A 92 15.74 -1.86 7.49
C PHE A 92 16.24 -3.14 6.83
N TYR A 93 16.88 -3.06 5.66
CA TYR A 93 17.43 -4.24 5.00
C TYR A 93 18.66 -4.82 5.74
N SER A 94 19.42 -3.98 6.42
CA SER A 94 20.50 -4.45 7.32
C SER A 94 19.96 -5.27 8.49
N PHE A 95 18.78 -4.90 8.99
CA PHE A 95 18.06 -5.68 10.00
C PHE A 95 17.39 -6.93 9.42
N LEU A 96 16.75 -6.80 8.26
CA LEU A 96 15.89 -7.85 7.67
C LEU A 96 16.69 -9.01 7.06
N ALA A 97 17.82 -8.73 6.38
CA ALA A 97 18.57 -9.75 5.65
C ALA A 97 19.02 -10.95 6.50
N PRO A 98 19.54 -10.78 7.74
CA PRO A 98 19.86 -11.91 8.59
C PRO A 98 18.66 -12.75 9.00
N LEU A 99 17.48 -12.12 9.17
CA LEU A 99 16.24 -12.82 9.47
C LEU A 99 15.80 -13.69 8.29
N ILE A 100 15.81 -13.12 7.07
CA ILE A 100 15.50 -13.85 5.83
C ILE A 100 16.45 -15.05 5.68
N ALA A 101 17.75 -14.84 5.84
CA ALA A 101 18.74 -15.91 5.72
C ALA A 101 18.46 -17.07 6.68
N THR A 102 18.05 -16.74 7.90
CA THR A 102 17.72 -17.75 8.93
C THR A 102 16.40 -18.46 8.64
N GLU A 103 15.33 -17.71 8.41
CA GLU A 103 13.98 -18.26 8.28
C GLU A 103 13.80 -19.09 7.00
N PHE A 104 14.38 -18.63 5.89
CA PHE A 104 14.31 -19.33 4.61
C PHE A 104 15.50 -20.26 4.33
N SER A 105 16.49 -20.32 5.24
CA SER A 105 17.69 -21.12 5.07
C SER A 105 18.40 -20.84 3.74
N VAL A 106 18.52 -19.55 3.38
CA VAL A 106 19.09 -19.10 2.10
C VAL A 106 20.44 -18.43 2.32
N GLU A 107 21.34 -18.60 1.34
CA GLU A 107 22.67 -18.02 1.32
C GLU A 107 22.99 -17.44 -0.07
N GLY A 108 23.98 -16.56 -0.12
CA GLY A 108 24.52 -16.00 -1.36
C GLY A 108 24.33 -14.49 -1.47
N ASN A 109 25.00 -13.92 -2.47
CA ASN A 109 25.10 -12.47 -2.66
C ASN A 109 23.77 -11.77 -2.94
N GLN A 110 22.77 -12.49 -3.42
CA GLN A 110 21.41 -11.96 -3.68
C GLN A 110 20.64 -11.66 -2.39
N TRP A 111 21.04 -12.20 -1.25
CA TRP A 111 20.40 -12.05 0.05
C TRP A 111 21.11 -11.06 0.98
N THR A 112 22.14 -10.37 0.47
CA THR A 112 22.79 -9.31 1.24
C THR A 112 21.89 -8.10 1.42
N PRO A 113 22.05 -7.29 2.48
CA PRO A 113 21.29 -6.06 2.71
C PRO A 113 21.28 -5.14 1.47
N GLU A 114 22.43 -4.98 0.84
CA GLU A 114 22.61 -4.12 -0.33
C GLU A 114 21.86 -4.67 -1.56
N ALA A 115 21.87 -5.99 -1.76
CA ALA A 115 21.15 -6.62 -2.87
C ALA A 115 19.63 -6.51 -2.67
N LEU A 116 19.14 -6.82 -1.48
CA LEU A 116 17.73 -6.70 -1.14
C LEU A 116 17.25 -5.25 -1.25
N SER A 117 17.99 -4.30 -0.67
CA SER A 117 17.68 -2.87 -0.76
C SER A 117 17.65 -2.37 -2.20
N ARG A 118 18.62 -2.78 -3.03
CA ARG A 118 18.65 -2.41 -4.46
C ARG A 118 17.45 -2.99 -5.21
N ASN A 119 17.07 -4.21 -4.91
CA ASN A 119 15.95 -4.89 -5.57
C ASN A 119 14.61 -4.23 -5.23
N SER A 120 14.39 -3.89 -3.97
CA SER A 120 13.16 -3.24 -3.51
C SER A 120 12.96 -1.81 -4.03
N ARG A 121 14.06 -1.12 -4.38
CA ARG A 121 14.04 0.24 -4.94
C ARG A 121 14.08 0.27 -6.48
N ARG A 122 13.89 -0.87 -7.11
CA ARG A 122 13.88 -0.93 -8.57
C ARG A 122 12.61 -0.27 -9.09
N ILE A 123 12.80 0.75 -9.93
CA ILE A 123 11.70 1.48 -10.57
C ILE A 123 11.31 0.72 -11.82
N VAL A 124 10.08 0.24 -11.87
CA VAL A 124 9.50 -0.46 -13.01
C VAL A 124 8.04 -0.03 -13.15
N PRO A 125 7.72 0.88 -14.09
CA PRO A 125 6.34 1.28 -14.32
C PRO A 125 5.43 0.06 -14.49
N ASN A 126 4.37 0.00 -13.71
CA ASN A 126 3.40 -1.08 -13.72
C ASN A 126 1.99 -0.52 -13.90
N PHE A 127 1.07 -1.33 -14.45
CA PHE A 127 -0.32 -0.93 -14.61
C PHE A 127 -1.06 -0.91 -13.27
N ILE A 128 -0.73 -1.82 -12.35
CA ILE A 128 -1.46 -2.05 -11.12
C ILE A 128 -0.89 -1.21 -9.98
N ARG A 129 -1.76 -0.42 -9.32
CA ARG A 129 -1.36 0.50 -8.25
C ARG A 129 -0.71 -0.21 -7.05
N VAL A 130 -1.30 -1.32 -6.61
CA VAL A 130 -0.80 -2.04 -5.43
C VAL A 130 0.55 -2.73 -5.65
N ASP A 131 0.95 -2.91 -6.91
CA ASP A 131 2.24 -3.48 -7.29
C ASP A 131 3.26 -2.39 -7.69
N ALA A 132 2.91 -1.10 -7.52
CA ALA A 132 3.75 0.01 -7.94
C ALA A 132 4.96 0.20 -7.01
N ASP A 133 6.08 0.63 -7.61
CA ASP A 133 7.26 1.03 -6.87
C ASP A 133 7.09 2.39 -6.14
N GLU A 134 8.06 2.73 -5.28
CA GLU A 134 8.01 3.94 -4.44
C GLU A 134 7.93 5.26 -5.23
N LEU A 135 8.41 5.29 -6.48
CA LEU A 135 8.39 6.48 -7.31
C LEU A 135 7.09 6.58 -8.13
N THR A 136 6.61 5.46 -8.66
CA THR A 136 5.43 5.45 -9.53
C THR A 136 4.11 5.38 -8.75
N TYR A 137 4.10 4.88 -7.50
CA TYR A 137 2.89 4.84 -6.67
C TYR A 137 2.18 6.21 -6.55
N PRO A 138 2.85 7.33 -6.23
CA PRO A 138 2.21 8.64 -6.17
C PRO A 138 1.55 9.06 -7.49
N LEU A 139 2.09 8.64 -8.64
CA LEU A 139 1.51 8.94 -9.95
C LEU A 139 0.16 8.24 -10.13
N HIS A 140 0.01 7.01 -9.62
CA HIS A 140 -1.27 6.30 -9.60
C HIS A 140 -2.33 7.04 -8.77
N VAL A 141 -1.95 7.60 -7.63
CA VAL A 141 -2.84 8.41 -6.78
C VAL A 141 -3.24 9.71 -7.49
N ILE A 142 -2.26 10.43 -8.05
CA ILE A 142 -2.48 11.70 -8.76
C ILE A 142 -3.41 11.51 -9.96
N LEU A 143 -3.25 10.42 -10.72
CA LEU A 143 -4.11 10.08 -11.85
C LEU A 143 -5.56 9.94 -11.41
N ARG A 144 -5.81 9.12 -10.38
CA ARG A 144 -7.16 8.90 -9.83
C ARG A 144 -7.79 10.19 -9.33
N TYR A 145 -7.05 10.96 -8.55
CA TYR A 145 -7.51 12.24 -8.03
C TYR A 145 -7.93 13.22 -9.13
N LYS A 146 -7.14 13.31 -10.22
CA LYS A 146 -7.47 14.20 -11.35
C LYS A 146 -8.73 13.75 -12.07
N LEU A 147 -8.89 12.46 -12.34
CA LEU A 147 -10.06 11.90 -13.01
C LEU A 147 -11.32 12.00 -12.16
N GLU A 148 -11.21 11.71 -10.87
CA GLU A 148 -12.33 11.87 -9.93
C GLU A 148 -12.81 13.32 -9.88
N ARG A 149 -11.89 14.27 -9.76
CA ARG A 149 -12.26 15.69 -9.81
C ARG A 149 -12.94 16.09 -11.11
N ALA A 150 -12.50 15.58 -12.25
CA ALA A 150 -13.12 15.85 -13.54
C ALA A 150 -14.53 15.25 -13.63
N LEU A 151 -14.73 14.03 -13.12
CA LEU A 151 -16.06 13.39 -13.04
C LEU A 151 -17.02 14.18 -12.14
N LEU A 152 -16.59 14.53 -10.92
CA LEU A 152 -17.41 15.26 -9.96
C LEU A 152 -17.67 16.70 -10.41
N GLY A 153 -16.73 17.32 -11.11
CA GLY A 153 -16.88 18.66 -11.71
C GLY A 153 -17.77 18.69 -12.95
N GLY A 154 -18.06 17.53 -13.55
CA GLY A 154 -18.82 17.44 -14.81
C GLY A 154 -17.99 17.70 -16.08
N ASP A 155 -16.66 17.81 -15.93
CA ASP A 155 -15.73 18.00 -17.06
C ASP A 155 -15.46 16.67 -17.80
N LEU A 156 -15.77 15.54 -17.18
CA LEU A 156 -15.64 14.19 -17.74
C LEU A 156 -16.92 13.42 -17.48
N VAL A 157 -17.44 12.72 -18.50
CA VAL A 157 -18.57 11.80 -18.36
C VAL A 157 -18.06 10.37 -18.19
N VAL A 158 -18.80 9.54 -17.44
CA VAL A 158 -18.40 8.17 -17.09
C VAL A 158 -18.10 7.31 -18.32
N SER A 159 -18.83 7.49 -19.43
CA SER A 159 -18.59 6.75 -20.68
C SER A 159 -17.21 7.00 -21.28
N ASP A 160 -16.61 8.14 -21.01
CA ASP A 160 -15.32 8.54 -21.57
C ASP A 160 -14.15 8.21 -20.62
N LEU A 161 -14.46 7.74 -19.41
CA LEU A 161 -13.46 7.41 -18.39
C LEU A 161 -12.37 6.45 -18.88
N PRO A 162 -12.65 5.34 -19.61
CA PRO A 162 -11.61 4.44 -20.09
C PRO A 162 -10.58 5.13 -21.00
N TYR A 163 -11.04 6.03 -21.86
CA TYR A 163 -10.16 6.80 -22.75
C TYR A 163 -9.33 7.82 -21.97
N ALA A 164 -9.98 8.59 -21.11
CA ALA A 164 -9.31 9.60 -20.29
C ALA A 164 -8.26 8.95 -19.34
N TRP A 165 -8.60 7.78 -18.79
CA TRP A 165 -7.66 6.98 -17.99
C TRP A 165 -6.43 6.59 -18.81
N ASN A 166 -6.64 5.95 -19.95
CA ASN A 166 -5.55 5.44 -20.76
C ASN A 166 -4.61 6.57 -21.26
N ASP A 167 -5.16 7.71 -21.65
CA ASP A 167 -4.36 8.86 -22.11
C ASP A 167 -3.58 9.49 -20.96
N ALA A 168 -4.21 9.67 -19.80
CA ALA A 168 -3.53 10.20 -18.61
C ALA A 168 -2.47 9.22 -18.07
N PHE A 169 -2.74 7.92 -18.15
CA PHE A 169 -1.80 6.88 -17.75
C PHE A 169 -0.57 6.86 -18.65
N GLU A 170 -0.77 6.82 -19.97
CA GLU A 170 0.33 6.86 -20.96
C GLU A 170 1.18 8.12 -20.82
N SER A 171 0.54 9.26 -20.59
CA SER A 171 1.25 10.54 -20.36
C SER A 171 2.12 10.52 -19.10
N SER A 172 1.69 9.78 -18.05
CA SER A 172 2.38 9.77 -16.75
C SER A 172 3.43 8.67 -16.64
N PHE A 173 3.18 7.50 -17.25
CA PHE A 173 3.99 6.30 -17.08
C PHE A 173 4.74 5.87 -18.35
N GLY A 174 4.42 6.45 -19.51
CA GLY A 174 5.01 6.07 -20.79
C GLY A 174 4.55 4.70 -21.32
N ILE A 175 3.56 4.07 -20.69
CA ILE A 175 2.95 2.81 -21.07
C ILE A 175 1.43 2.93 -21.09
N ARG A 176 0.75 2.21 -21.98
CA ARG A 176 -0.71 2.26 -22.11
C ARG A 176 -1.34 0.96 -21.60
N PRO A 177 -2.36 1.02 -20.71
CA PRO A 177 -3.07 -0.17 -20.28
C PRO A 177 -3.68 -0.93 -21.47
N PRO A 178 -3.53 -2.26 -21.54
CA PRO A 178 -4.00 -3.05 -22.67
C PRO A 178 -5.53 -3.30 -22.64
N ASP A 179 -6.15 -3.14 -21.47
CA ASP A 179 -7.56 -3.38 -21.21
C ASP A 179 -8.02 -2.59 -19.98
N ASP A 180 -9.34 -2.50 -19.78
CA ASP A 180 -9.92 -1.76 -18.65
C ASP A 180 -9.66 -2.46 -17.29
N LEU A 181 -9.44 -3.77 -17.29
CA LEU A 181 -9.10 -4.52 -16.06
C LEU A 181 -7.75 -4.07 -15.49
N ARG A 182 -6.78 -3.77 -16.37
CA ARG A 182 -5.49 -3.17 -16.01
C ARG A 182 -5.50 -1.64 -16.10
N GLY A 183 -6.63 -1.08 -16.52
CA GLY A 183 -6.92 0.34 -16.59
C GLY A 183 -7.82 0.82 -15.47
N CYS A 184 -8.92 1.48 -15.82
CA CYS A 184 -9.83 2.15 -14.88
C CYS A 184 -10.60 1.21 -13.93
N LEU A 185 -10.65 -0.08 -14.18
CA LEU A 185 -11.39 -1.06 -13.36
C LEU A 185 -10.47 -1.88 -12.42
N GLN A 186 -9.18 -1.57 -12.34
CA GLN A 186 -8.23 -2.35 -11.55
C GLN A 186 -8.39 -2.24 -10.03
N ASP A 187 -9.04 -1.20 -9.56
CA ASP A 187 -9.00 -0.77 -8.16
C ASP A 187 -10.38 -0.28 -7.72
N ILE A 188 -10.97 -0.92 -6.72
CA ILE A 188 -12.30 -0.59 -6.23
C ILE A 188 -12.34 0.68 -5.38
N HIS A 189 -11.22 1.07 -4.75
CA HIS A 189 -11.18 2.15 -3.76
C HIS A 189 -11.55 3.51 -4.36
N TRP A 190 -11.10 3.82 -5.56
CA TRP A 190 -11.27 5.16 -6.10
C TRP A 190 -12.71 5.48 -6.52
N TYR A 191 -13.53 4.50 -6.88
CA TYR A 191 -14.97 4.74 -7.14
C TYR A 191 -15.84 4.46 -5.91
N ASP A 192 -15.27 3.99 -4.83
CA ASP A 192 -15.89 3.93 -3.50
C ASP A 192 -15.72 5.25 -2.73
N GLY A 193 -14.90 6.17 -3.25
CA GLY A 193 -14.63 7.46 -2.65
C GLY A 193 -13.61 7.41 -1.49
N ALA A 194 -12.74 6.41 -1.50
CA ALA A 194 -11.68 6.25 -0.50
C ALA A 194 -10.39 6.97 -0.89
#